data_3cdcef4fbc35cecc099314154b556b76
#
_entry.id   3cdcef4fbc35cecc099314154b556b76
#
_cell.length_a   1.000
_cell.length_b   1.000
_cell.length_c   1.000
_cell.angle_alpha   90.00
_cell.angle_beta   90.00
_cell.angle_gamma   90.00
#
_symmetry.space_group_name_H-M   'P 1'
#
loop_
_entity.id
_entity.type
_entity.pdbx_description
1 polymer ?
#
loop_
_entity_poly.entity_id
_entity_poly.type
_entity_poly.pdbx_seq_one_letter_code
_entity_poly.pdbx_strand_id
1 'polypeptide(L)'
;MTDLSRRQLLQAGAGMALAAYGLSGCTVERQVDRSAEGRIIKPEVDGDLLLYNWAQYMDPALKKEFGEKYGVEVKEVNFDNLEAMVIKLRSGASYDLIWPSTEYVYRLNREGLLARFDRSLLKNNDNISPFYDSPWWDPNNELGIPYTYYTTGIAWRTDEVSGMEGSWNDLLNPDAAGRMFILDDFQEAIGEANLINGFDLNTPNPDELETSKETLLQQKENARGFSTNSVQNLVTGSAVMHQAWNGDIVNVRNQVDEPELYQYETCNEGVPVGTDLMSIPITARSPGTAMLFMDWIIDPENSARNVRWNGYPQPVEGAKQQFAELVKEAPSIDVDLEALADSALEYRLDDAEARQLWTETFTEVKAG
;
A
#
# COMPACT_ATOMS: atom_id res chain seq x y z
N MET A 1 4.08 -7.71 75.13
CA MET A 1 3.88 -7.75 73.67
C MET A 1 2.53 -7.14 73.42
N THR A 2 2.40 -5.86 73.16
CA THR A 2 1.16 -5.14 73.00
C THR A 2 0.91 -4.94 71.49
N ASP A 3 -0.13 -5.56 71.00
CA ASP A 3 -0.61 -5.45 69.62
C ASP A 3 -1.04 -4.02 69.27
N LEU A 4 -0.38 -3.40 68.33
CA LEU A 4 -0.76 -2.11 67.78
C LEU A 4 -1.89 -2.34 66.77
N SER A 5 -3.05 -1.72 67.02
CA SER A 5 -4.22 -1.79 66.15
C SER A 5 -3.98 -1.08 64.79
N ARG A 6 -4.62 -1.56 63.72
CA ARG A 6 -4.56 -0.99 62.33
C ARG A 6 -4.92 0.51 62.29
N ARG A 7 -5.59 1.05 63.30
CA ARG A 7 -5.98 2.45 63.39
C ARG A 7 -4.85 3.36 63.84
N GLN A 8 -3.83 2.84 64.56
CA GLN A 8 -2.65 3.57 65.02
C GLN A 8 -1.56 3.65 63.94
N LEU A 9 -1.58 2.76 62.97
CA LEU A 9 -0.69 2.83 61.80
C LEU A 9 -1.12 3.89 60.76
N LEU A 10 -2.36 4.32 60.75
CA LEU A 10 -2.89 5.34 59.84
C LEU A 10 -2.69 6.78 60.36
N GLN A 11 -2.34 6.98 61.61
CA GLN A 11 -2.11 8.32 62.22
C GLN A 11 -0.64 8.74 62.26
N ALA A 12 0.29 7.86 61.96
CA ALA A 12 1.72 8.18 61.91
C ALA A 12 2.24 8.61 60.54
N GLY A 13 1.35 8.73 59.53
CA GLY A 13 1.72 9.08 58.14
C GLY A 13 1.37 10.51 57.69
N ALA A 14 0.92 11.37 58.59
CA ALA A 14 0.52 12.76 58.23
C ALA A 14 1.55 13.78 58.70
N GLY A 15 2.74 13.75 58.14
CA GLY A 15 3.76 14.72 58.51
C GLY A 15 5.06 14.54 57.76
N MET A 16 5.02 14.55 56.45
CA MET A 16 6.23 14.78 55.63
C MET A 16 5.89 15.54 54.35
N ALA A 17 6.39 16.76 54.38
CA ALA A 17 6.76 17.65 53.29
C ALA A 17 6.15 17.35 51.93
N LEU A 18 5.32 18.26 51.45
CA LEU A 18 5.11 18.54 50.02
C LEU A 18 6.46 18.99 49.43
N ALA A 19 7.32 18.04 49.09
CA ALA A 19 8.34 18.25 48.09
C ALA A 19 7.62 18.16 46.74
N ALA A 20 7.47 19.30 46.07
CA ALA A 20 7.06 19.41 44.69
C ALA A 20 8.10 18.68 43.85
N TYR A 21 7.92 17.36 43.66
CA TYR A 21 8.50 16.67 42.53
C TYR A 21 7.65 17.07 41.33
N GLY A 22 8.22 18.04 40.59
CA GLY A 22 7.80 18.25 39.21
C GLY A 22 7.83 16.88 38.51
N LEU A 23 6.68 16.35 38.19
CA LEU A 23 6.52 15.32 37.17
C LEU A 23 6.96 15.98 35.86
N SER A 24 8.28 16.12 35.66
CA SER A 24 8.83 16.14 34.32
C SER A 24 8.43 14.79 33.75
N GLY A 25 7.30 14.76 33.06
CA GLY A 25 7.00 13.67 32.18
C GLY A 25 8.17 13.53 31.21
N CYS A 26 9.09 12.64 31.50
CA CYS A 26 9.99 12.13 30.49
C CYS A 26 9.10 11.47 29.46
N THR A 27 8.57 12.22 28.51
CA THR A 27 8.30 11.69 27.19
C THR A 27 9.68 11.18 26.75
N VAL A 28 9.88 9.88 26.86
CA VAL A 28 10.96 9.21 26.16
C VAL A 28 10.58 9.38 24.69
N GLU A 29 10.96 10.53 24.12
CA GLU A 29 11.05 10.63 22.66
C GLU A 29 12.00 9.50 22.26
N ARG A 30 11.42 8.42 21.75
CA ARG A 30 12.19 7.32 21.20
C ARG A 30 12.93 7.91 20.01
N GLN A 31 14.22 8.17 20.19
CA GLN A 31 15.05 8.74 19.15
C GLN A 31 15.04 7.73 18.00
N VAL A 32 14.39 8.11 16.89
CA VAL A 32 14.37 7.32 15.66
C VAL A 32 15.81 7.24 15.17
N ASP A 33 16.31 6.03 14.96
CA ASP A 33 17.63 5.82 14.37
C ASP A 33 17.56 6.27 12.90
N ARG A 34 18.20 7.39 12.60
CA ARG A 34 18.24 8.00 11.26
C ARG A 34 19.52 7.61 10.53
N SER A 35 19.79 6.33 10.44
CA SER A 35 21.05 5.80 9.92
C SER A 35 21.35 6.19 8.47
N ALA A 36 20.34 6.50 7.67
CA ALA A 36 20.51 6.99 6.29
C ALA A 36 20.52 8.54 6.19
N GLU A 37 20.26 9.29 7.27
CA GLU A 37 20.19 10.75 7.23
C GLU A 37 21.54 11.38 6.85
N GLY A 38 21.52 12.25 5.84
CA GLY A 38 22.71 12.98 5.39
C GLY A 38 23.80 12.13 4.73
N ARG A 39 23.56 10.84 4.53
CA ARG A 39 24.48 9.97 3.76
C ARG A 39 24.37 10.27 2.27
N ILE A 40 25.48 10.26 1.58
CA ILE A 40 25.50 10.11 0.11
C ILE A 40 25.31 8.63 -0.17
N ILE A 41 24.10 8.24 -0.54
CA ILE A 41 23.76 6.85 -0.84
C ILE A 41 24.27 6.51 -2.22
N LYS A 42 25.03 5.42 -2.34
CA LYS A 42 25.54 4.90 -3.61
C LYS A 42 25.12 3.45 -3.79
N PRO A 43 24.92 2.98 -5.03
CA PRO A 43 24.60 1.58 -5.28
C PRO A 43 25.80 0.68 -5.00
N GLU A 44 25.96 0.25 -3.76
CA GLU A 44 27.06 -0.62 -3.28
C GLU A 44 26.55 -1.55 -2.18
N VAL A 45 27.20 -2.70 -2.01
CA VAL A 45 26.86 -3.61 -0.90
C VAL A 45 27.35 -3.02 0.41
N ASP A 46 26.44 -2.61 1.27
CA ASP A 46 26.71 -2.08 2.62
C ASP A 46 26.03 -2.87 3.74
N GLY A 47 25.41 -4.01 3.42
CA GLY A 47 24.83 -4.97 4.37
C GLY A 47 23.77 -5.85 3.74
N ASP A 48 23.13 -6.69 4.58
CA ASP A 48 21.97 -7.49 4.22
C ASP A 48 20.76 -6.57 3.98
N LEU A 49 19.76 -7.06 3.25
CA LEU A 49 18.59 -6.28 2.84
C LEU A 49 17.33 -6.73 3.56
N LEU A 50 16.66 -5.80 4.23
CA LEU A 50 15.36 -6.01 4.85
C LEU A 50 14.28 -5.21 4.11
N LEU A 51 13.40 -5.91 3.40
CA LEU A 51 12.29 -5.36 2.65
C LEU A 51 11.03 -5.28 3.53
N TYR A 52 10.24 -4.22 3.38
CA TYR A 52 8.90 -4.12 3.97
C TYR A 52 7.92 -3.82 2.84
N ASN A 53 7.21 -4.84 2.39
CA ASN A 53 6.50 -4.90 1.12
C ASN A 53 5.07 -5.43 1.29
N TRP A 54 4.27 -5.31 0.26
CA TRP A 54 3.01 -6.03 0.11
C TRP A 54 3.25 -7.54 -0.04
N ALA A 55 2.29 -8.35 0.42
CA ALA A 55 2.33 -9.80 0.20
C ALA A 55 2.16 -10.13 -1.29
N GLN A 56 2.88 -11.14 -1.79
CA GLN A 56 2.77 -11.62 -3.18
C GLN A 56 2.97 -10.53 -4.26
N TYR A 57 3.84 -9.57 -4.00
CA TYR A 57 4.04 -8.41 -4.86
C TYR A 57 5.34 -8.45 -5.68
N MET A 58 6.18 -9.44 -5.44
CA MET A 58 7.46 -9.61 -6.11
C MET A 58 7.83 -11.09 -6.29
N ASP A 59 8.35 -11.44 -7.47
CA ASP A 59 8.85 -12.80 -7.75
C ASP A 59 9.93 -13.20 -6.72
N PRO A 60 9.69 -14.25 -5.92
CA PRO A 60 10.68 -14.73 -4.94
C PRO A 60 12.02 -15.12 -5.55
N ALA A 61 12.03 -15.54 -6.83
CA ALA A 61 13.26 -15.90 -7.51
C ALA A 61 14.18 -14.70 -7.69
N LEU A 62 13.63 -13.51 -7.99
CA LEU A 62 14.42 -12.27 -8.13
C LEU A 62 15.14 -11.90 -6.84
N LYS A 63 14.48 -12.05 -5.68
CA LYS A 63 15.09 -11.80 -4.36
C LYS A 63 16.23 -12.78 -4.08
N LYS A 64 16.01 -14.05 -4.37
CA LYS A 64 17.02 -15.12 -4.19
C LYS A 64 18.24 -14.90 -5.07
N GLU A 65 18.02 -14.65 -6.36
CA GLU A 65 19.09 -14.43 -7.34
C GLU A 65 19.92 -13.16 -7.04
N PHE A 66 19.24 -12.10 -6.55
CA PHE A 66 19.94 -10.91 -6.06
C PHE A 66 20.86 -11.26 -4.88
N GLY A 67 20.36 -11.98 -3.89
CA GLY A 67 21.14 -12.41 -2.74
C GLY A 67 22.36 -13.26 -3.13
N GLU A 68 22.17 -14.20 -4.06
CA GLU A 68 23.26 -15.03 -4.60
C GLU A 68 24.29 -14.20 -5.38
N LYS A 69 23.84 -13.26 -6.20
CA LYS A 69 24.70 -12.40 -7.02
C LYS A 69 25.58 -11.46 -6.19
N TYR A 70 25.03 -10.87 -5.15
CA TYR A 70 25.70 -9.85 -4.35
C TYR A 70 26.26 -10.37 -3.03
N GLY A 71 26.00 -11.64 -2.67
CA GLY A 71 26.48 -12.26 -1.45
C GLY A 71 25.82 -11.69 -0.18
N VAL A 72 24.53 -11.32 -0.25
CA VAL A 72 23.75 -10.73 0.84
C VAL A 72 22.51 -11.56 1.14
N GLU A 73 22.04 -11.52 2.39
CA GLU A 73 20.73 -12.07 2.75
C GLU A 73 19.64 -11.06 2.40
N VAL A 74 18.57 -11.50 1.72
CA VAL A 74 17.39 -10.68 1.44
C VAL A 74 16.23 -11.23 2.24
N LYS A 75 15.75 -10.46 3.21
CA LYS A 75 14.58 -10.76 4.03
C LYS A 75 13.41 -9.89 3.64
N GLU A 76 12.20 -10.43 3.67
CA GLU A 76 10.98 -9.68 3.46
C GLU A 76 10.02 -9.84 4.64
N VAL A 77 9.43 -8.73 5.04
CA VAL A 77 8.30 -8.64 5.97
C VAL A 77 7.17 -7.96 5.21
N ASN A 78 5.95 -8.42 5.40
CA ASN A 78 4.80 -7.85 4.71
C ASN A 78 3.99 -6.93 5.63
N PHE A 79 3.31 -5.97 5.03
CA PHE A 79 2.28 -5.16 5.67
C PHE A 79 0.93 -5.41 4.98
N ASP A 80 -0.14 -5.18 5.73
CA ASP A 80 -1.50 -5.40 5.25
C ASP A 80 -2.10 -4.14 4.60
N ASN A 81 -1.63 -2.95 5.00
CA ASN A 81 -2.03 -1.66 4.43
C ASN A 81 -0.97 -0.57 4.69
N LEU A 82 -1.07 0.53 3.95
CA LEU A 82 -0.09 1.62 4.00
C LEU A 82 -0.08 2.37 5.34
N GLU A 83 -1.21 2.49 6.03
CA GLU A 83 -1.23 3.11 7.37
C GLU A 83 -0.45 2.28 8.40
N ALA A 84 -0.56 0.94 8.33
CA ALA A 84 0.25 0.05 9.17
C ALA A 84 1.75 0.23 8.89
N MET A 85 2.14 0.39 7.61
CA MET A 85 3.52 0.71 7.23
C MET A 85 3.97 2.03 7.85
N VAL A 86 3.19 3.11 7.71
CA VAL A 86 3.52 4.44 8.28
C VAL A 86 3.69 4.38 9.79
N ILE A 87 2.77 3.71 10.51
CA ILE A 87 2.86 3.54 11.97
C ILE A 87 4.17 2.86 12.36
N LYS A 88 4.60 1.83 11.63
CA LYS A 88 5.88 1.14 11.88
C LYS A 88 7.08 2.06 11.66
N LEU A 89 7.09 2.83 10.57
CA LEU A 89 8.16 3.78 10.29
C LEU A 89 8.24 4.88 11.37
N ARG A 90 7.11 5.45 11.76
CA ARG A 90 7.02 6.44 12.86
C ARG A 90 7.49 5.88 14.20
N SER A 91 7.30 4.58 14.44
CA SER A 91 7.80 3.92 15.65
C SER A 91 9.31 3.70 15.64
N GLY A 92 10.02 4.07 14.57
CA GLY A 92 11.46 3.88 14.41
C GLY A 92 11.86 2.46 14.01
N ALA A 93 10.93 1.68 13.46
CA ALA A 93 11.28 0.39 12.87
C ALA A 93 12.25 0.61 11.69
N SER A 94 13.28 -0.23 11.60
CA SER A 94 14.30 -0.13 10.57
C SER A 94 14.01 -1.15 9.47
N TYR A 95 13.82 -0.63 8.26
CA TYR A 95 13.75 -1.38 7.00
C TYR A 95 14.67 -0.69 6.00
N ASP A 96 15.11 -1.41 4.99
CA ASP A 96 16.04 -0.86 4.00
C ASP A 96 15.32 -0.40 2.73
N LEU A 97 14.19 -1.02 2.42
CA LEU A 97 13.35 -0.67 1.29
C LEU A 97 11.87 -0.87 1.61
N ILE A 98 11.01 0.05 1.15
CA ILE A 98 9.56 0.04 1.36
C ILE A 98 8.83 0.31 0.04
N TRP A 99 7.54 -0.06 -0.02
CA TRP A 99 6.67 0.12 -1.20
C TRP A 99 5.46 1.01 -0.91
N PRO A 100 5.64 2.33 -0.74
CA PRO A 100 4.54 3.29 -0.63
C PRO A 100 3.95 3.66 -1.98
N SER A 101 2.67 4.06 -2.02
CA SER A 101 2.09 4.77 -3.15
C SER A 101 2.48 6.25 -3.18
N THR A 102 2.17 6.94 -4.28
CA THR A 102 2.65 8.32 -4.57
C THR A 102 2.33 9.31 -3.46
N GLU A 103 1.10 9.36 -2.97
CA GLU A 103 0.67 10.28 -1.91
C GLU A 103 1.35 9.94 -0.57
N TYR A 104 1.66 8.66 -0.32
CA TYR A 104 2.44 8.24 0.86
C TYR A 104 3.90 8.63 0.75
N VAL A 105 4.51 8.59 -0.44
CA VAL A 105 5.87 9.15 -0.65
C VAL A 105 5.88 10.64 -0.30
N TYR A 106 4.91 11.41 -0.82
CA TYR A 106 4.77 12.82 -0.52
C TYR A 106 4.64 13.08 0.99
N ARG A 107 3.76 12.32 1.67
CA ARG A 107 3.53 12.40 3.11
C ARG A 107 4.78 12.04 3.93
N LEU A 108 5.39 10.88 3.65
CA LEU A 108 6.58 10.39 4.35
C LEU A 108 7.77 11.35 4.20
N ASN A 109 7.92 11.97 3.01
CA ASN A 109 8.94 12.99 2.79
C ASN A 109 8.69 14.22 3.66
N ARG A 110 7.46 14.73 3.76
CA ARG A 110 7.12 15.86 4.63
C ARG A 110 7.36 15.56 6.12
N GLU A 111 7.21 14.32 6.53
CA GLU A 111 7.48 13.84 7.87
C GLU A 111 8.98 13.57 8.12
N GLY A 112 9.84 13.68 7.09
CA GLY A 112 11.27 13.41 7.18
C GLY A 112 11.58 11.93 7.44
N LEU A 113 10.75 11.03 6.94
CA LEU A 113 10.85 9.56 7.11
C LEU A 113 11.52 8.86 5.93
N LEU A 114 11.78 9.56 4.81
CA LEU A 114 12.49 9.04 3.66
C LEU A 114 13.90 9.58 3.54
N ALA A 115 14.83 8.75 3.11
CA ALA A 115 16.15 9.14 2.69
C ALA A 115 16.12 9.59 1.22
N ARG A 116 16.97 10.56 0.87
CA ARG A 116 17.15 11.03 -0.50
C ARG A 116 18.32 10.33 -1.15
N PHE A 117 18.19 10.00 -2.43
CA PHE A 117 19.24 9.39 -3.21
C PHE A 117 19.25 9.96 -4.65
N ASP A 118 20.37 9.84 -5.31
CA ASP A 118 20.52 10.23 -6.70
C ASP A 118 20.24 9.03 -7.61
N ARG A 119 19.04 9.01 -8.23
CA ARG A 119 18.64 7.91 -9.11
C ARG A 119 19.47 7.81 -10.38
N SER A 120 20.17 8.88 -10.78
CA SER A 120 21.07 8.85 -11.95
C SER A 120 22.29 7.95 -11.76
N LEU A 121 22.56 7.52 -10.51
CA LEU A 121 23.59 6.53 -10.20
C LEU A 121 23.18 5.08 -10.51
N LEU A 122 21.89 4.83 -10.75
CA LEU A 122 21.38 3.53 -11.17
C LEU A 122 21.67 3.32 -12.65
N LYS A 123 22.19 2.15 -13.01
CA LYS A 123 22.56 1.83 -14.39
C LYS A 123 21.35 1.70 -15.31
N ASN A 124 20.23 1.27 -14.73
CA ASN A 124 18.98 1.00 -15.44
C ASN A 124 17.98 2.17 -15.33
N ASN A 125 18.37 3.33 -14.79
CA ASN A 125 17.50 4.50 -14.64
C ASN A 125 16.84 4.94 -15.96
N ASP A 126 17.57 4.88 -17.06
CA ASP A 126 17.10 5.31 -18.38
C ASP A 126 16.02 4.38 -18.97
N ASN A 127 15.78 3.22 -18.36
CA ASN A 127 14.69 2.31 -18.73
C ASN A 127 13.34 2.73 -18.15
N ILE A 128 13.32 3.64 -17.15
CA ILE A 128 12.10 4.13 -16.54
C ILE A 128 11.37 5.06 -17.53
N SER A 129 10.05 4.90 -17.64
CA SER A 129 9.22 5.74 -18.50
C SER A 129 9.40 7.23 -18.16
N PRO A 130 9.59 8.11 -19.18
CA PRO A 130 9.67 9.56 -18.99
C PRO A 130 8.41 10.17 -18.34
N PHE A 131 7.27 9.47 -18.33
CA PHE A 131 6.07 9.86 -17.61
C PHE A 131 6.33 10.17 -16.13
N TYR A 132 7.33 9.49 -15.55
CA TYR A 132 7.73 9.65 -14.15
C TYR A 132 8.88 10.63 -13.92
N ASP A 133 9.13 11.52 -14.88
CA ASP A 133 10.14 12.57 -14.68
C ASP A 133 9.54 13.78 -13.97
N SER A 134 10.12 14.13 -12.82
CA SER A 134 9.73 15.28 -11.99
C SER A 134 8.24 15.31 -11.61
N PRO A 135 7.65 14.20 -11.11
CA PRO A 135 6.25 14.15 -10.76
C PRO A 135 5.93 15.02 -9.54
N TRP A 136 4.64 15.34 -9.31
CA TRP A 136 4.20 16.22 -8.23
C TRP A 136 4.64 15.76 -6.83
N TRP A 137 4.74 14.45 -6.61
CA TRP A 137 5.12 13.83 -5.34
C TRP A 137 6.65 13.76 -5.13
N ASP A 138 7.45 13.83 -6.20
CA ASP A 138 8.94 13.81 -6.18
C ASP A 138 9.52 14.67 -7.30
N PRO A 139 9.40 16.02 -7.25
CA PRO A 139 9.84 16.91 -8.31
C PRO A 139 11.33 16.84 -8.65
N ASN A 140 12.14 16.30 -7.75
CA ASN A 140 13.58 16.18 -7.92
C ASN A 140 14.04 14.76 -8.30
N ASN A 141 13.11 13.79 -8.36
CA ASN A 141 13.44 12.38 -8.63
C ASN A 141 14.46 11.78 -7.62
N GLU A 142 14.27 12.05 -6.32
CA GLU A 142 15.22 11.67 -5.27
C GLU A 142 14.62 10.84 -4.13
N LEU A 143 13.28 10.55 -4.17
CA LEU A 143 12.55 9.90 -3.08
C LEU A 143 12.17 8.45 -3.37
N GLY A 144 12.03 8.08 -4.63
CA GLY A 144 11.63 6.74 -5.01
C GLY A 144 11.86 6.39 -6.46
N ILE A 145 11.80 5.10 -6.75
CA ILE A 145 11.80 4.53 -8.09
C ILE A 145 10.41 3.95 -8.34
N PRO A 146 9.69 4.37 -9.39
CA PRO A 146 8.41 3.78 -9.76
C PRO A 146 8.54 2.26 -9.96
N TYR A 147 7.65 1.51 -9.32
CA TYR A 147 7.70 0.05 -9.31
C TYR A 147 6.57 -0.56 -10.13
N THR A 148 5.32 -0.27 -9.77
CA THR A 148 4.14 -0.70 -10.51
C THR A 148 3.15 0.45 -10.62
N TYR A 149 2.22 0.33 -11.55
CA TYR A 149 1.02 1.15 -11.60
C TYR A 149 -0.20 0.25 -11.74
N TYR A 150 -1.34 0.68 -11.23
CA TYR A 150 -2.52 -0.17 -11.11
C TYR A 150 -3.81 0.62 -11.28
N THR A 151 -4.87 -0.12 -11.56
CA THR A 151 -6.26 0.32 -11.45
C THR A 151 -6.96 -0.47 -10.36
N THR A 152 -7.98 0.12 -9.74
CA THR A 152 -8.88 -0.57 -8.83
C THR A 152 -10.20 -0.85 -9.53
N GLY A 153 -10.75 -2.04 -9.29
CA GLY A 153 -12.00 -2.51 -9.87
C GLY A 153 -12.56 -3.70 -9.09
N ILE A 154 -13.30 -4.55 -9.78
CA ILE A 154 -13.95 -5.72 -9.19
C ILE A 154 -13.44 -6.99 -9.89
N ALA A 155 -13.02 -7.96 -9.09
CA ALA A 155 -12.67 -9.32 -9.54
C ALA A 155 -13.75 -10.31 -9.08
N TRP A 156 -14.15 -11.27 -9.96
CA TRP A 156 -15.20 -12.25 -9.62
C TRP A 156 -15.06 -13.56 -10.39
N ARG A 157 -15.78 -14.59 -9.93
CA ARG A 157 -15.97 -15.85 -10.62
C ARG A 157 -17.26 -15.83 -11.47
N THR A 158 -17.15 -16.06 -12.76
CA THR A 158 -18.27 -15.96 -13.72
C THR A 158 -19.29 -17.08 -13.60
N ASP A 159 -18.90 -18.23 -13.04
CA ASP A 159 -19.81 -19.37 -12.77
C ASP A 159 -20.60 -19.22 -11.46
N GLU A 160 -20.20 -18.28 -10.60
CA GLU A 160 -20.82 -18.02 -9.29
C GLU A 160 -21.55 -16.67 -9.25
N VAL A 161 -21.14 -15.70 -10.06
CA VAL A 161 -21.69 -14.34 -10.08
C VAL A 161 -22.04 -13.95 -11.50
N SER A 162 -23.29 -13.57 -11.70
CA SER A 162 -23.86 -13.16 -12.99
C SER A 162 -24.36 -11.72 -12.95
N GLY A 163 -24.68 -11.14 -14.11
CA GLY A 163 -25.35 -9.83 -14.21
C GLY A 163 -24.46 -8.66 -13.82
N MET A 164 -23.14 -8.78 -13.99
CA MET A 164 -22.21 -7.65 -13.80
C MET A 164 -22.49 -6.58 -14.85
N GLU A 165 -22.53 -5.31 -14.40
CA GLU A 165 -22.87 -4.14 -15.22
C GLU A 165 -21.67 -3.21 -15.44
N GLY A 166 -20.50 -3.53 -14.86
CA GLY A 166 -19.30 -2.70 -14.88
C GLY A 166 -19.49 -1.45 -14.02
N SER A 167 -20.13 -1.60 -12.88
CA SER A 167 -20.45 -0.54 -11.93
C SER A 167 -19.95 -0.92 -10.54
N TRP A 168 -19.53 0.07 -9.75
CA TRP A 168 -19.24 -0.16 -8.33
C TRP A 168 -20.45 -0.68 -7.54
N ASN A 169 -21.68 -0.46 -8.05
CA ASN A 169 -22.89 -1.07 -7.50
C ASN A 169 -22.92 -2.60 -7.63
N ASP A 170 -22.07 -3.19 -8.47
CA ASP A 170 -21.94 -4.64 -8.56
C ASP A 170 -21.43 -5.27 -7.24
N LEU A 171 -20.83 -4.50 -6.34
CA LEU A 171 -20.52 -4.95 -4.97
C LEU A 171 -21.79 -5.24 -4.12
N LEU A 172 -22.96 -4.84 -4.58
CA LEU A 172 -24.27 -5.21 -4.00
C LEU A 172 -24.91 -6.42 -4.68
N ASN A 173 -24.21 -7.10 -5.61
CA ASN A 173 -24.74 -8.24 -6.36
C ASN A 173 -25.16 -9.37 -5.40
N PRO A 174 -26.44 -9.82 -5.42
CA PRO A 174 -26.96 -10.83 -4.50
C PRO A 174 -26.30 -12.21 -4.67
N ASP A 175 -25.76 -12.53 -5.84
CA ASP A 175 -25.06 -13.81 -6.08
C ASP A 175 -23.77 -13.90 -5.22
N ALA A 176 -23.18 -12.75 -4.87
CA ALA A 176 -21.97 -12.65 -4.07
C ALA A 176 -22.23 -12.44 -2.56
N ALA A 177 -23.50 -12.38 -2.13
CA ALA A 177 -23.88 -12.08 -0.74
C ALA A 177 -23.17 -12.99 0.26
N GLY A 178 -22.47 -12.41 1.24
CA GLY A 178 -21.70 -13.10 2.28
C GLY A 178 -20.42 -13.78 1.77
N ARG A 179 -20.08 -13.62 0.47
CA ARG A 179 -18.88 -14.19 -0.18
C ARG A 179 -18.09 -13.12 -0.97
N MET A 180 -18.34 -11.86 -0.69
CA MET A 180 -17.66 -10.71 -1.28
C MET A 180 -16.85 -9.99 -0.22
N PHE A 181 -15.72 -9.41 -0.60
CA PHE A 181 -14.92 -8.53 0.26
C PHE A 181 -14.71 -7.17 -0.39
N ILE A 182 -14.74 -6.13 0.44
CA ILE A 182 -14.26 -4.78 0.14
C ILE A 182 -12.78 -4.72 0.55
N LEU A 183 -11.96 -3.92 -0.12
CA LEU A 183 -10.57 -3.70 0.29
C LEU A 183 -10.49 -3.09 1.70
N ASP A 184 -9.64 -3.64 2.56
CA ASP A 184 -9.34 -3.07 3.88
C ASP A 184 -8.33 -1.91 3.75
N ASP A 185 -8.69 -0.98 2.89
CA ASP A 185 -7.99 0.27 2.64
C ASP A 185 -9.01 1.41 2.59
N PHE A 186 -8.80 2.44 3.43
CA PHE A 186 -9.79 3.51 3.57
C PHE A 186 -9.91 4.36 2.31
N GLN A 187 -8.82 4.51 1.53
CA GLN A 187 -8.84 5.28 0.28
C GLN A 187 -9.64 4.53 -0.78
N GLU A 188 -9.37 3.25 -0.94
CA GLU A 188 -10.03 2.40 -1.94
C GLU A 188 -11.52 2.23 -1.64
N ALA A 189 -11.88 2.00 -0.37
CA ALA A 189 -13.27 1.81 0.02
C ALA A 189 -14.08 3.12 -0.06
N ILE A 190 -13.58 4.23 0.49
CA ILE A 190 -14.28 5.51 0.44
C ILE A 190 -14.28 6.09 -0.98
N GLY A 191 -13.15 5.92 -1.70
CA GLY A 191 -13.02 6.43 -3.06
C GLY A 191 -14.07 5.84 -4.01
N GLU A 192 -14.28 4.52 -3.96
CA GLU A 192 -15.32 3.89 -4.78
C GLU A 192 -16.73 4.35 -4.39
N ALA A 193 -17.00 4.51 -3.09
CA ALA A 193 -18.27 5.01 -2.60
C ALA A 193 -18.52 6.48 -3.00
N ASN A 194 -17.46 7.30 -3.04
CA ASN A 194 -17.55 8.67 -3.58
C ASN A 194 -17.95 8.63 -5.06
N LEU A 195 -17.32 7.79 -5.86
CA LEU A 195 -17.60 7.66 -7.29
C LEU A 195 -19.04 7.17 -7.56
N ILE A 196 -19.54 6.19 -6.80
CA ILE A 196 -20.95 5.74 -6.87
C ILE A 196 -21.91 6.92 -6.70
N ASN A 197 -21.61 7.80 -5.75
CA ASN A 197 -22.47 8.95 -5.43
C ASN A 197 -22.23 10.16 -6.37
N GLY A 198 -21.32 10.04 -7.35
CA GLY A 198 -21.00 11.10 -8.31
C GLY A 198 -20.18 12.24 -7.70
N PHE A 199 -19.48 11.96 -6.60
CA PHE A 199 -18.59 12.92 -5.94
C PHE A 199 -17.16 12.83 -6.52
N ASP A 200 -16.35 13.83 -6.21
CA ASP A 200 -14.91 13.77 -6.48
C ASP A 200 -14.25 12.62 -5.72
N LEU A 201 -13.34 11.90 -6.38
CA LEU A 201 -12.61 10.78 -5.75
C LEU A 201 -11.98 11.19 -4.42
N ASN A 202 -11.45 12.40 -4.33
CA ASN A 202 -10.70 12.94 -3.21
C ASN A 202 -11.49 13.95 -2.35
N THR A 203 -12.83 13.91 -2.38
CA THR A 203 -13.63 14.92 -1.69
C THR A 203 -13.27 15.04 -0.21
N PRO A 204 -13.00 16.25 0.32
CA PRO A 204 -12.85 16.49 1.75
C PRO A 204 -14.18 16.91 2.42
N ASN A 205 -15.31 16.93 1.68
CA ASN A 205 -16.60 17.43 2.15
C ASN A 205 -17.24 16.44 3.15
N PRO A 206 -17.48 16.84 4.42
CA PRO A 206 -18.05 15.94 5.42
C PRO A 206 -19.44 15.40 5.07
N ASP A 207 -20.27 16.21 4.40
CA ASP A 207 -21.65 15.78 4.04
C ASP A 207 -21.61 14.73 2.91
N GLU A 208 -20.68 14.85 1.98
CA GLU A 208 -20.45 13.86 0.92
C GLU A 208 -19.87 12.57 1.51
N LEU A 209 -18.93 12.66 2.47
CA LEU A 209 -18.37 11.51 3.16
C LEU A 209 -19.39 10.78 4.03
N GLU A 210 -20.35 11.49 4.64
CA GLU A 210 -21.46 10.84 5.35
C GLU A 210 -22.35 10.03 4.38
N THR A 211 -22.62 10.57 3.17
CA THR A 211 -23.36 9.84 2.13
C THR A 211 -22.57 8.60 1.66
N SER A 212 -21.27 8.74 1.44
CA SER A 212 -20.39 7.62 1.04
C SER A 212 -20.29 6.56 2.14
N LYS A 213 -20.32 6.97 3.41
CA LYS A 213 -20.41 6.06 4.55
C LYS A 213 -21.70 5.23 4.53
N GLU A 214 -22.85 5.85 4.23
CA GLU A 214 -24.12 5.13 4.08
C GLU A 214 -24.06 4.08 2.97
N THR A 215 -23.43 4.41 1.84
CA THR A 215 -23.18 3.47 0.74
C THR A 215 -22.33 2.29 1.20
N LEU A 216 -21.20 2.55 1.87
CA LEU A 216 -20.33 1.50 2.40
C LEU A 216 -21.01 0.61 3.45
N LEU A 217 -21.88 1.16 4.29
CA LEU A 217 -22.66 0.37 5.25
C LEU A 217 -23.62 -0.60 4.54
N GLN A 218 -24.25 -0.18 3.43
CA GLN A 218 -25.08 -1.07 2.61
C GLN A 218 -24.24 -2.17 1.95
N GLN A 219 -23.08 -1.84 1.40
CA GLN A 219 -22.19 -2.82 0.82
C GLN A 219 -21.66 -3.81 1.87
N LYS A 220 -21.35 -3.31 3.08
CA LYS A 220 -20.92 -4.13 4.21
C LYS A 220 -21.96 -5.19 4.61
N GLU A 221 -23.26 -4.88 4.53
CA GLU A 221 -24.33 -5.85 4.79
C GLU A 221 -24.27 -7.03 3.79
N ASN A 222 -23.85 -6.76 2.54
CA ASN A 222 -23.67 -7.77 1.50
C ASN A 222 -22.30 -8.48 1.61
N ALA A 223 -21.30 -7.80 2.14
CA ALA A 223 -19.92 -8.29 2.21
C ALA A 223 -19.74 -9.33 3.32
N ARG A 224 -18.77 -10.20 3.14
CA ARG A 224 -18.21 -11.03 4.21
C ARG A 224 -17.33 -10.20 5.16
N GLY A 225 -16.74 -9.12 4.67
CA GLY A 225 -15.91 -8.21 5.45
C GLY A 225 -14.96 -7.39 4.58
N PHE A 226 -13.93 -6.85 5.22
CA PHE A 226 -12.87 -6.08 4.60
C PHE A 226 -11.58 -6.90 4.55
N SER A 227 -10.85 -6.87 3.42
CA SER A 227 -9.60 -7.61 3.25
C SER A 227 -8.78 -7.04 2.09
N THR A 228 -7.47 -6.97 2.23
CA THR A 228 -6.52 -6.69 1.14
C THR A 228 -5.94 -7.96 0.53
N ASN A 229 -6.33 -9.14 1.01
CA ASN A 229 -5.85 -10.43 0.54
C ASN A 229 -6.72 -11.00 -0.61
N SER A 230 -7.00 -10.18 -1.63
CA SER A 230 -7.87 -10.52 -2.77
C SER A 230 -7.47 -11.82 -3.45
N VAL A 231 -6.18 -11.98 -3.79
CA VAL A 231 -5.64 -13.19 -4.41
C VAL A 231 -5.94 -14.43 -3.57
N GLN A 232 -5.57 -14.40 -2.28
CA GLN A 232 -5.77 -15.57 -1.40
C GLN A 232 -7.25 -15.89 -1.21
N ASN A 233 -8.10 -14.86 -1.07
CA ASN A 233 -9.54 -15.03 -0.88
C ASN A 233 -10.21 -15.67 -2.10
N LEU A 234 -9.85 -15.25 -3.31
CA LEU A 234 -10.37 -15.80 -4.55
C LEU A 234 -9.82 -17.21 -4.82
N VAL A 235 -8.50 -17.43 -4.70
CA VAL A 235 -7.86 -18.76 -4.93
C VAL A 235 -8.40 -19.84 -3.99
N THR A 236 -8.66 -19.49 -2.72
CA THR A 236 -9.20 -20.47 -1.75
C THR A 236 -10.71 -20.66 -1.82
N GLY A 237 -11.43 -19.87 -2.64
CA GLY A 237 -12.89 -19.86 -2.69
C GLY A 237 -13.52 -19.22 -1.44
N SER A 238 -12.75 -18.52 -0.61
CA SER A 238 -13.29 -17.71 0.50
C SER A 238 -14.11 -16.54 0.00
N ALA A 239 -13.80 -16.05 -1.21
CA ALA A 239 -14.55 -15.07 -1.97
C ALA A 239 -14.92 -15.62 -3.35
N VAL A 240 -16.06 -15.16 -3.87
CA VAL A 240 -16.46 -15.28 -5.27
C VAL A 240 -16.42 -13.94 -5.99
N MET A 241 -16.36 -12.87 -5.22
CA MET A 241 -16.19 -11.48 -5.69
C MET A 241 -15.31 -10.71 -4.70
N HIS A 242 -14.51 -9.77 -5.21
CA HIS A 242 -13.62 -8.94 -4.41
C HIS A 242 -13.38 -7.59 -5.09
N GLN A 243 -13.46 -6.48 -4.35
CA GLN A 243 -12.82 -5.25 -4.78
C GLN A 243 -11.31 -5.54 -4.85
N ALA A 244 -10.66 -5.27 -5.98
CA ALA A 244 -9.31 -5.76 -6.24
C ALA A 244 -8.54 -4.83 -7.15
N TRP A 245 -7.23 -5.00 -7.19
CA TRP A 245 -6.36 -4.35 -8.17
C TRP A 245 -6.16 -5.23 -9.41
N ASN A 246 -5.91 -4.60 -10.56
CA ASN A 246 -5.81 -5.30 -11.84
C ASN A 246 -4.77 -6.44 -11.88
N GLY A 247 -3.63 -6.30 -11.21
CA GLY A 247 -2.60 -7.35 -11.16
C GLY A 247 -3.02 -8.58 -10.35
N ASP A 248 -3.91 -8.41 -9.37
CA ASP A 248 -4.37 -9.51 -8.52
C ASP A 248 -5.06 -10.62 -9.33
N ILE A 249 -5.83 -10.26 -10.37
CA ILE A 249 -6.51 -11.25 -11.19
C ILE A 249 -5.54 -12.13 -11.98
N VAL A 250 -4.40 -11.59 -12.41
CA VAL A 250 -3.35 -12.38 -13.07
C VAL A 250 -2.75 -13.36 -12.06
N ASN A 251 -2.49 -12.90 -10.83
CA ASN A 251 -2.02 -13.75 -9.74
C ASN A 251 -3.01 -14.87 -9.40
N VAL A 252 -4.31 -14.57 -9.36
CA VAL A 252 -5.36 -15.58 -9.15
C VAL A 252 -5.33 -16.60 -10.29
N ARG A 253 -5.36 -16.15 -11.54
CA ARG A 253 -5.39 -17.01 -12.73
C ARG A 253 -4.18 -17.91 -12.82
N ASN A 254 -3.02 -17.48 -12.34
CA ASN A 254 -1.80 -18.29 -12.29
C ASN A 254 -1.84 -19.41 -11.23
N GLN A 255 -2.78 -19.38 -10.28
CA GLN A 255 -2.84 -20.29 -9.13
C GLN A 255 -4.07 -21.21 -9.12
N VAL A 256 -5.00 -21.06 -10.07
CA VAL A 256 -6.25 -21.85 -10.14
C VAL A 256 -6.26 -22.77 -11.34
N ASP A 257 -7.05 -23.85 -11.25
CA ASP A 257 -7.18 -24.84 -12.34
C ASP A 257 -8.03 -24.34 -13.53
N GLU A 258 -8.98 -23.41 -13.28
CA GLU A 258 -9.94 -22.86 -14.26
C GLU A 258 -9.80 -21.33 -14.35
N PRO A 259 -8.66 -20.81 -14.88
CA PRO A 259 -8.37 -19.38 -14.89
C PRO A 259 -9.36 -18.53 -15.69
N GLU A 260 -10.03 -19.10 -16.70
CA GLU A 260 -11.02 -18.41 -17.52
C GLU A 260 -12.28 -18.01 -16.76
N LEU A 261 -12.57 -18.68 -15.62
CA LEU A 261 -13.70 -18.33 -14.77
C LEU A 261 -13.47 -17.06 -13.95
N TYR A 262 -12.24 -16.62 -13.82
CA TYR A 262 -11.92 -15.42 -13.04
C TYR A 262 -11.77 -14.22 -13.95
N GLN A 263 -12.57 -13.19 -13.72
CA GLN A 263 -12.59 -11.95 -14.47
C GLN A 263 -12.30 -10.76 -13.55
N TYR A 264 -11.91 -9.67 -14.17
CA TYR A 264 -11.71 -8.36 -13.52
C TYR A 264 -12.30 -7.30 -14.43
N GLU A 265 -12.89 -6.25 -13.86
CA GLU A 265 -13.41 -5.11 -14.61
C GLU A 265 -13.25 -3.83 -13.80
N THR A 266 -12.92 -2.75 -14.51
CA THR A 266 -12.97 -1.38 -13.98
C THR A 266 -14.38 -0.84 -14.10
N CYS A 267 -14.78 0.08 -13.21
CA CYS A 267 -16.16 0.53 -13.13
C CYS A 267 -16.41 1.84 -13.89
N ASN A 268 -17.62 1.98 -14.42
CA ASN A 268 -18.02 3.10 -15.30
C ASN A 268 -18.08 4.45 -14.60
N GLU A 269 -18.33 4.49 -13.29
CA GLU A 269 -18.38 5.72 -12.49
C GLU A 269 -17.01 6.37 -12.34
N GLY A 270 -15.95 5.59 -12.54
CA GLY A 270 -14.56 6.06 -12.51
C GLY A 270 -13.59 4.97 -12.10
N VAL A 271 -12.35 5.12 -12.55
CA VAL A 271 -11.28 4.14 -12.33
C VAL A 271 -10.19 4.77 -11.47
N PRO A 272 -10.12 4.44 -10.16
CA PRO A 272 -8.99 4.84 -9.35
C PRO A 272 -7.70 4.24 -9.90
N VAL A 273 -6.65 5.06 -9.97
CA VAL A 273 -5.32 4.66 -10.42
C VAL A 273 -4.29 5.01 -9.39
N GLY A 274 -3.27 4.19 -9.28
CA GLY A 274 -2.16 4.43 -8.37
C GLY A 274 -0.83 3.96 -8.94
N THR A 275 0.23 4.45 -8.32
CA THR A 275 1.60 4.01 -8.59
C THR A 275 2.29 3.75 -7.27
N ASP A 276 2.89 2.56 -7.15
CA ASP A 276 3.74 2.23 -6.03
C ASP A 276 5.20 2.43 -6.38
N LEU A 277 5.96 2.84 -5.39
CA LEU A 277 7.37 3.15 -5.53
C LEU A 277 8.21 2.28 -4.62
N MET A 278 9.45 2.05 -5.02
CA MET A 278 10.50 1.60 -4.12
C MET A 278 11.16 2.82 -3.48
N SER A 279 11.07 2.96 -2.15
CA SER A 279 11.61 4.11 -1.40
C SER A 279 12.49 3.64 -0.25
N ILE A 280 13.53 4.42 0.08
CA ILE A 280 14.46 4.13 1.17
C ILE A 280 14.01 4.90 2.43
N PRO A 281 13.64 4.20 3.52
CA PRO A 281 13.35 4.87 4.79
C PRO A 281 14.59 5.54 5.37
N ILE A 282 14.39 6.63 6.14
CA ILE A 282 15.49 7.31 6.85
C ILE A 282 16.21 6.41 7.87
N THR A 283 15.55 5.33 8.29
CA THR A 283 16.06 4.32 9.24
C THR A 283 16.83 3.19 8.58
N ALA A 284 17.00 3.21 7.24
CA ALA A 284 17.69 2.15 6.49
C ALA A 284 19.13 1.98 6.95
N ARG A 285 19.53 0.74 7.17
CA ARG A 285 20.89 0.36 7.58
C ARG A 285 21.77 0.04 6.39
N SER A 286 21.16 -0.52 5.35
CA SER A 286 21.82 -0.94 4.11
C SER A 286 21.24 -0.18 2.89
N PRO A 287 21.24 1.19 2.90
CA PRO A 287 20.64 1.97 1.82
C PRO A 287 21.37 1.81 0.49
N GLY A 288 22.67 1.50 0.51
CA GLY A 288 23.45 1.21 -0.71
C GLY A 288 23.01 -0.11 -1.36
N THR A 289 22.81 -1.15 -0.55
CA THR A 289 22.28 -2.44 -1.04
C THR A 289 20.85 -2.26 -1.53
N ALA A 290 20.03 -1.39 -0.89
CA ALA A 290 18.69 -1.05 -1.36
C ALA A 290 18.73 -0.40 -2.76
N MET A 291 19.64 0.53 -3.01
CA MET A 291 19.83 1.10 -4.36
C MET A 291 20.25 0.05 -5.40
N LEU A 292 21.16 -0.89 -5.07
CA LEU A 292 21.50 -2.00 -5.95
C LEU A 292 20.28 -2.88 -6.26
N PHE A 293 19.40 -3.09 -5.26
CA PHE A 293 18.18 -3.86 -5.45
C PHE A 293 17.16 -3.13 -6.33
N MET A 294 17.00 -1.82 -6.18
CA MET A 294 16.20 -1.01 -7.10
C MET A 294 16.69 -1.15 -8.53
N ASP A 295 18.01 -0.98 -8.77
CA ASP A 295 18.64 -1.13 -10.09
C ASP A 295 18.44 -2.55 -10.67
N TRP A 296 18.48 -3.58 -9.81
CA TRP A 296 18.21 -4.96 -10.17
C TRP A 296 16.76 -5.17 -10.64
N ILE A 297 15.80 -4.57 -9.96
CA ILE A 297 14.36 -4.73 -10.28
C ILE A 297 13.98 -3.99 -11.56
N ILE A 298 14.56 -2.81 -11.84
CA ILE A 298 14.30 -2.04 -13.06
C ILE A 298 15.18 -2.45 -14.23
N ASP A 299 15.99 -3.51 -14.09
CA ASP A 299 16.59 -4.19 -15.24
C ASP A 299 15.47 -4.74 -16.14
N PRO A 300 15.52 -4.52 -17.47
CA PRO A 300 14.41 -4.90 -18.36
C PRO A 300 14.02 -6.37 -18.31
N GLU A 301 14.96 -7.29 -18.15
CA GLU A 301 14.69 -8.72 -18.07
C GLU A 301 14.02 -9.07 -16.71
N ASN A 302 14.54 -8.54 -15.61
CA ASN A 302 14.02 -8.77 -14.27
C ASN A 302 12.63 -8.14 -14.11
N SER A 303 12.44 -6.93 -14.64
CA SER A 303 11.15 -6.25 -14.67
C SER A 303 10.11 -7.06 -15.45
N ALA A 304 10.46 -7.56 -16.64
CA ALA A 304 9.56 -8.41 -17.43
C ALA A 304 9.18 -9.72 -16.70
N ARG A 305 10.13 -10.34 -15.98
CA ARG A 305 9.88 -11.53 -15.14
C ARG A 305 8.93 -11.21 -14.01
N ASN A 306 9.12 -10.07 -13.36
CA ASN A 306 8.29 -9.64 -12.25
C ASN A 306 6.86 -9.35 -12.69
N VAL A 307 6.65 -8.66 -13.82
CA VAL A 307 5.33 -8.44 -14.45
C VAL A 307 4.61 -9.75 -14.73
N ARG A 308 5.32 -10.75 -15.28
CA ARG A 308 4.74 -12.07 -15.53
C ARG A 308 4.26 -12.75 -14.25
N TRP A 309 5.01 -12.56 -13.16
CA TRP A 309 4.72 -13.20 -11.89
C TRP A 309 3.60 -12.50 -11.13
N ASN A 310 3.67 -11.16 -10.99
CA ASN A 310 2.72 -10.39 -10.15
C ASN A 310 1.54 -9.79 -10.92
N GLY A 311 1.60 -9.76 -12.26
CA GLY A 311 0.51 -9.27 -13.11
C GLY A 311 0.39 -7.74 -13.21
N TYR A 312 1.19 -6.99 -12.46
CA TYR A 312 1.13 -5.54 -12.49
C TYR A 312 2.05 -4.95 -13.56
N PRO A 313 1.58 -3.96 -14.35
CA PRO A 313 2.45 -3.25 -15.26
C PRO A 313 3.53 -2.49 -14.49
N GLN A 314 4.74 -2.49 -15.05
CA GLN A 314 5.85 -1.73 -14.50
C GLN A 314 6.28 -0.64 -15.48
N PRO A 315 6.66 0.55 -14.99
CA PRO A 315 7.05 1.69 -15.82
C PRO A 315 8.47 1.54 -16.40
N VAL A 316 8.80 0.34 -16.83
CA VAL A 316 10.11 -0.03 -17.39
C VAL A 316 9.92 -0.52 -18.80
N GLU A 317 10.69 -0.01 -19.77
CA GLU A 317 10.52 -0.30 -21.20
C GLU A 317 10.49 -1.80 -21.51
N GLY A 318 11.39 -2.59 -20.93
CA GLY A 318 11.44 -4.04 -21.12
C GLY A 318 10.20 -4.79 -20.59
N ALA A 319 9.47 -4.21 -19.64
CA ALA A 319 8.28 -4.81 -19.04
C ALA A 319 7.00 -4.58 -19.85
N LYS A 320 6.94 -3.54 -20.69
CA LYS A 320 5.74 -3.19 -21.48
C LYS A 320 5.30 -4.32 -22.40
N GLN A 321 6.24 -4.96 -23.11
CA GLN A 321 5.92 -6.07 -23.99
C GLN A 321 5.34 -7.25 -23.21
N GLN A 322 5.90 -7.57 -22.03
CA GLN A 322 5.42 -8.67 -21.20
C GLN A 322 4.01 -8.39 -20.69
N PHE A 323 3.73 -7.17 -20.27
CA PHE A 323 2.39 -6.77 -19.84
C PHE A 323 1.38 -6.84 -20.99
N ALA A 324 1.77 -6.40 -22.20
CA ALA A 324 0.91 -6.52 -23.38
C ALA A 324 0.54 -7.97 -23.75
N GLU A 325 1.37 -8.97 -23.41
CA GLU A 325 0.99 -10.38 -23.56
C GLU A 325 -0.09 -10.78 -22.53
N LEU A 326 0.00 -10.31 -21.28
CA LEU A 326 -1.04 -10.54 -20.26
C LEU A 326 -2.37 -9.87 -20.63
N VAL A 327 -2.33 -8.66 -21.20
CA VAL A 327 -3.53 -7.95 -21.68
C VAL A 327 -4.26 -8.73 -22.77
N LYS A 328 -3.56 -9.47 -23.64
CA LYS A 328 -4.22 -10.33 -24.64
C LYS A 328 -5.06 -11.44 -23.99
N GLU A 329 -4.65 -11.95 -22.86
CA GLU A 329 -5.35 -13.00 -22.11
C GLU A 329 -6.46 -12.43 -21.22
N ALA A 330 -6.30 -11.21 -20.72
CA ALA A 330 -7.22 -10.49 -19.83
C ALA A 330 -7.29 -9.00 -20.19
N PRO A 331 -8.03 -8.61 -21.25
CA PRO A 331 -8.03 -7.23 -21.75
C PRO A 331 -8.41 -6.15 -20.71
N SER A 332 -9.20 -6.49 -19.72
CA SER A 332 -9.65 -5.57 -18.67
C SER A 332 -8.55 -5.13 -17.68
N ILE A 333 -7.38 -5.79 -17.69
CA ILE A 333 -6.24 -5.36 -16.87
C ILE A 333 -5.43 -4.24 -17.51
N ASP A 334 -5.74 -3.89 -18.76
CA ASP A 334 -5.00 -2.85 -19.49
C ASP A 334 -5.06 -1.51 -18.77
N VAL A 335 -3.92 -0.85 -18.67
CA VAL A 335 -3.78 0.45 -18.02
C VAL A 335 -3.03 1.37 -18.96
N ASP A 336 -3.76 2.28 -19.58
CA ASP A 336 -3.17 3.37 -20.35
C ASP A 336 -2.89 4.57 -19.42
N LEU A 337 -1.64 4.69 -18.95
CA LEU A 337 -1.22 5.76 -18.05
C LEU A 337 -1.40 7.16 -18.66
N GLU A 338 -1.22 7.31 -19.98
CA GLU A 338 -1.32 8.61 -20.64
C GLU A 338 -2.81 9.04 -20.69
N ALA A 339 -3.71 8.10 -21.01
CA ALA A 339 -5.15 8.36 -20.98
C ALA A 339 -5.65 8.62 -19.55
N LEU A 340 -5.12 7.88 -18.56
CA LEU A 340 -5.53 8.04 -17.16
C LEU A 340 -4.97 9.30 -16.50
N ALA A 341 -3.82 9.81 -16.96
CA ALA A 341 -3.25 11.07 -16.44
C ALA A 341 -4.20 12.27 -16.63
N ASP A 342 -5.02 12.25 -17.69
CA ASP A 342 -6.01 13.29 -17.97
C ASP A 342 -7.32 13.12 -17.15
N SER A 343 -7.57 11.95 -16.56
CA SER A 343 -8.82 11.61 -15.87
C SER A 343 -8.89 12.10 -14.42
N ALA A 344 -7.81 12.56 -13.83
CA ALA A 344 -7.69 13.07 -12.45
C ALA A 344 -8.17 12.09 -11.34
N LEU A 345 -8.14 10.77 -11.60
CA LEU A 345 -8.59 9.74 -10.65
C LEU A 345 -7.45 9.16 -9.81
N GLU A 346 -6.38 9.92 -9.62
CA GLU A 346 -5.30 9.59 -8.68
C GLU A 346 -5.65 10.04 -7.26
N TYR A 347 -5.34 9.22 -6.26
CA TYR A 347 -5.50 9.63 -4.87
C TYR A 347 -4.52 10.76 -4.50
N ARG A 348 -5.06 11.85 -3.92
CA ARG A 348 -4.31 13.05 -3.51
C ARG A 348 -4.78 13.59 -2.16
N LEU A 349 -4.84 12.71 -1.16
CA LEU A 349 -5.20 13.08 0.20
C LEU A 349 -3.98 13.65 0.96
N ASP A 350 -3.43 14.75 0.45
CA ASP A 350 -2.27 15.43 1.02
C ASP A 350 -2.64 16.33 2.22
N ASP A 351 -3.90 16.71 2.39
CA ASP A 351 -4.41 17.40 3.56
C ASP A 351 -4.60 16.45 4.75
N ALA A 352 -4.01 16.82 5.89
CA ALA A 352 -4.07 16.00 7.09
C ALA A 352 -5.46 15.93 7.72
N GLU A 353 -6.26 17.00 7.62
CA GLU A 353 -7.62 17.05 8.17
C GLU A 353 -8.56 16.19 7.31
N ALA A 354 -8.47 16.31 5.97
CA ALA A 354 -9.21 15.46 5.04
C ALA A 354 -8.90 13.97 5.26
N ARG A 355 -7.62 13.63 5.38
CA ARG A 355 -7.20 12.23 5.63
C ARG A 355 -7.70 11.70 6.97
N GLN A 356 -7.66 12.53 8.02
CA GLN A 356 -8.21 12.15 9.32
C GLN A 356 -9.70 11.86 9.23
N LEU A 357 -10.46 12.74 8.56
CA LEU A 357 -11.89 12.56 8.36
C LEU A 357 -12.21 11.26 7.60
N TRP A 358 -11.48 10.96 6.54
CA TRP A 358 -11.63 9.70 5.80
C TRP A 358 -11.32 8.48 6.67
N THR A 359 -10.24 8.52 7.45
CA THR A 359 -9.85 7.44 8.36
C THR A 359 -10.89 7.21 9.45
N GLU A 360 -11.46 8.28 10.01
CA GLU A 360 -12.53 8.23 11.00
C GLU A 360 -13.82 7.63 10.39
N THR A 361 -14.21 8.11 9.19
CA THR A 361 -15.38 7.58 8.44
C THR A 361 -15.25 6.07 8.20
N PHE A 362 -14.08 5.62 7.70
CA PHE A 362 -13.86 4.18 7.47
C PHE A 362 -13.84 3.36 8.76
N THR A 363 -13.30 3.92 9.84
CA THR A 363 -13.31 3.28 11.15
C THR A 363 -14.74 3.09 11.65
N GLU A 364 -15.60 4.08 11.47
CA GLU A 364 -17.04 3.99 11.82
C GLU A 364 -17.76 2.94 10.97
N VAL A 365 -17.50 2.89 9.65
CA VAL A 365 -18.01 1.82 8.77
C VAL A 365 -17.61 0.45 9.29
N LYS A 366 -16.36 0.25 9.67
CA LYS A 366 -15.87 -1.05 10.17
C LYS A 366 -16.49 -1.42 11.52
N ALA A 367 -16.80 -0.44 12.37
CA ALA A 367 -17.38 -0.66 13.71
C ALA A 367 -18.90 -0.91 13.70
N GLY A 368 -19.67 -0.29 12.78
CA GLY A 368 -21.14 -0.46 12.62
C GLY A 368 -21.46 -1.78 11.97
#